data_4eddb18bb6edd90f15f9b275f0c88c75
#
_entry.id   4eddb18bb6edd90f15f9b275f0c88c75
#
_cell.length_a   1.000
_cell.length_b   1.000
_cell.length_c   1.000
_cell.angle_alpha   90.00
_cell.angle_beta   90.00
_cell.angle_gamma   90.00
#
_symmetry.space_group_name_H-M   'P 1'
#
loop_
_entity.id
_entity.type
_entity.pdbx_description
1 polymer ?
#
loop_
_entity_poly.entity_id
_entity_poly.type
_entity_poly.pdbx_seq_one_letter_code
_entity_poly.pdbx_strand_id
1 'polypeptide(L)'
;MPIYISGALRPKLPPDQRESIEDNLRSKANSICFLCDGPFNENSEDIEVDHDIPEASGGPTDEQNLNLTHRACNRSKRDLQTNQIKPYLRLSRFMEALPGPVKYDGVLEHFSVTPQQTKCTLKDETASLVFPNTTDVVEIPIFRDIHGGVTYEYCFARIPRSAIYNDADIQPRNIDLNHVRSIYLDILNNPLHEPPNVRIEAQPNVEVNCFISLFDGQHKTIATWLNGQDSVTCKIYFNMPIGRANILVNSIQSLIKKLPLSSLELSAKMSEEYNAQFQDYVAHLPAGEPMGIAAEML
;
A
#
# COMPACT_ATOMS: atom_id res chain seq x y z
N MET A 1 4.50 30.83 -15.11
CA MET A 1 3.68 29.63 -15.37
C MET A 1 2.26 29.92 -14.91
N PRO A 2 1.22 29.62 -15.70
CA PRO A 2 -0.15 29.73 -15.22
C PRO A 2 -0.42 28.68 -14.14
N ILE A 3 -1.11 29.09 -13.07
CA ILE A 3 -1.64 28.20 -12.05
C ILE A 3 -3.13 28.08 -12.28
N TYR A 4 -3.63 26.85 -12.27
CA TYR A 4 -5.05 26.61 -12.32
C TYR A 4 -5.64 26.64 -10.91
N ILE A 5 -6.50 27.59 -10.65
CA ILE A 5 -7.34 27.63 -9.45
C ILE A 5 -8.72 27.11 -9.85
N SER A 6 -9.16 26.02 -9.23
CA SER A 6 -10.45 25.41 -9.54
C SER A 6 -11.61 26.39 -9.38
N GLY A 7 -12.68 26.19 -10.17
CA GLY A 7 -13.88 27.02 -10.08
C GLY A 7 -14.53 27.01 -8.68
N ALA A 8 -14.34 25.94 -7.92
CA ALA A 8 -14.81 25.81 -6.54
C ALA A 8 -13.93 26.58 -5.53
N LEU A 9 -12.62 26.63 -5.76
CA LEU A 9 -11.67 27.30 -4.86
C LEU A 9 -11.59 28.81 -5.13
N ARG A 10 -11.66 29.22 -6.39
CA ARG A 10 -11.46 30.62 -6.79
C ARG A 10 -12.37 31.64 -6.07
N PRO A 11 -13.68 31.37 -5.84
CA PRO A 11 -14.54 32.30 -5.08
C PRO A 11 -14.16 32.42 -3.61
N LYS A 12 -13.50 31.43 -3.04
CA LYS A 12 -13.11 31.39 -1.62
C LYS A 12 -11.86 32.20 -1.32
N LEU A 13 -11.06 32.51 -2.36
CA LEU A 13 -9.88 33.36 -2.24
C LEU A 13 -10.27 34.84 -2.43
N PRO A 14 -9.84 35.75 -1.52
CA PRO A 14 -10.10 37.19 -1.68
C PRO A 14 -9.59 37.69 -3.02
N PRO A 15 -10.43 38.38 -3.83
CA PRO A 15 -10.05 38.81 -5.18
C PRO A 15 -8.81 39.69 -5.24
N ASP A 16 -8.65 40.56 -4.25
CA ASP A 16 -7.55 41.52 -4.09
C ASP A 16 -6.23 40.85 -3.63
N GLN A 17 -6.29 39.64 -3.10
CA GLN A 17 -5.13 38.89 -2.59
C GLN A 17 -4.69 37.71 -3.47
N ARG A 18 -5.46 37.41 -4.54
CA ARG A 18 -5.20 36.21 -5.36
C ARG A 18 -3.80 36.20 -5.97
N GLU A 19 -3.36 37.31 -6.52
CA GLU A 19 -2.04 37.41 -7.14
C GLU A 19 -0.94 37.21 -6.11
N SER A 20 -1.07 37.86 -4.97
CA SER A 20 -0.13 37.68 -3.83
C SER A 20 -0.09 36.24 -3.31
N ILE A 21 -1.24 35.59 -3.19
CA ILE A 21 -1.35 34.18 -2.79
C ILE A 21 -0.67 33.28 -3.84
N GLU A 22 -0.89 33.51 -5.12
CA GLU A 22 -0.24 32.75 -6.18
C GLU A 22 1.28 32.88 -6.13
N ASP A 23 1.81 34.08 -5.92
CA ASP A 23 3.25 34.33 -5.81
C ASP A 23 3.86 33.67 -4.58
N ASN A 24 3.17 33.74 -3.46
CA ASN A 24 3.58 33.08 -2.22
C ASN A 24 3.59 31.53 -2.36
N LEU A 25 2.56 30.96 -3.00
CA LEU A 25 2.51 29.54 -3.28
C LEU A 25 3.62 29.09 -4.24
N ARG A 26 3.99 29.90 -5.24
CA ARG A 26 5.13 29.65 -6.12
C ARG A 26 6.44 29.65 -5.35
N SER A 27 6.65 30.65 -4.51
CA SER A 27 7.84 30.77 -3.66
C SER A 27 7.93 29.58 -2.70
N LYS A 28 6.80 29.20 -2.07
CA LYS A 28 6.70 28.03 -1.17
C LYS A 28 7.01 26.71 -1.89
N ALA A 29 6.52 26.54 -3.11
CA ALA A 29 6.68 25.31 -3.88
C ALA A 29 8.10 25.11 -4.44
N ASN A 30 8.85 26.19 -4.65
CA ASN A 30 10.20 26.14 -5.23
C ASN A 30 10.29 25.25 -6.50
N SER A 31 9.34 25.41 -7.40
CA SER A 31 9.21 24.62 -8.64
C SER A 31 9.01 23.09 -8.46
N ILE A 32 8.60 22.64 -7.27
CA ILE A 32 8.41 21.22 -6.92
C ILE A 32 6.96 20.96 -6.50
N CYS A 33 6.39 19.87 -7.01
CA CYS A 33 5.06 19.42 -6.62
C CYS A 33 5.03 18.97 -5.16
N PHE A 34 4.13 19.52 -4.37
CA PHE A 34 3.98 19.20 -2.95
C PHE A 34 3.68 17.71 -2.68
N LEU A 35 3.01 17.02 -3.61
CA LEU A 35 2.58 15.64 -3.41
C LEU A 35 3.61 14.58 -3.83
N CYS A 36 4.30 14.76 -4.97
CA CYS A 36 5.22 13.75 -5.49
C CYS A 36 6.68 14.15 -5.47
N ASP A 37 7.00 15.37 -5.00
CA ASP A 37 8.33 16.00 -4.98
C ASP A 37 8.98 16.10 -6.38
N GLY A 38 8.23 15.84 -7.46
CA GLY A 38 8.72 16.00 -8.82
C GLY A 38 8.70 17.47 -9.27
N PRO A 39 9.63 17.88 -10.16
CA PRO A 39 9.65 19.24 -10.66
C PRO A 39 8.43 19.55 -11.54
N PHE A 40 7.96 20.79 -11.49
CA PHE A 40 6.99 21.28 -12.46
C PHE A 40 7.66 21.47 -13.82
N ASN A 41 6.95 21.08 -14.88
CA ASN A 41 7.40 21.39 -16.24
C ASN A 41 7.07 22.87 -16.55
N GLU A 42 8.08 23.64 -16.92
CA GLU A 42 7.94 25.09 -17.17
C GLU A 42 6.91 25.47 -18.24
N ASN A 43 6.63 24.56 -19.16
CA ASN A 43 5.70 24.78 -20.28
C ASN A 43 4.33 24.15 -20.05
N SER A 44 4.04 23.60 -18.85
CA SER A 44 2.80 22.87 -18.62
C SER A 44 1.77 23.72 -17.87
N GLU A 45 0.51 23.65 -18.34
CA GLU A 45 -0.65 24.20 -17.65
C GLU A 45 -1.13 23.28 -16.52
N ASP A 46 -0.31 22.29 -16.12
CA ASP A 46 -0.70 21.21 -15.22
C ASP A 46 -0.44 21.49 -13.74
N ILE A 47 -0.34 22.79 -13.37
CA ILE A 47 -0.17 23.19 -11.97
C ILE A 47 -1.53 23.57 -11.40
N GLU A 48 -1.94 22.89 -10.33
CA GLU A 48 -3.16 23.14 -9.59
C GLU A 48 -2.86 23.51 -8.13
N VAL A 49 -3.74 24.33 -7.55
CA VAL A 49 -3.75 24.59 -6.10
C VAL A 49 -4.56 23.50 -5.43
N ASP A 50 -4.00 22.89 -4.40
CA ASP A 50 -4.60 21.83 -3.60
C ASP A 50 -4.50 22.12 -2.11
N HIS A 51 -5.45 21.60 -1.33
CA HIS A 51 -5.43 21.67 0.13
C HIS A 51 -4.60 20.53 0.71
N ASP A 52 -3.71 20.81 1.65
CA ASP A 52 -3.01 19.77 2.42
C ASP A 52 -4.01 18.91 3.19
N ILE A 53 -4.79 19.53 4.05
CA ILE A 53 -5.96 18.93 4.68
C ILE A 53 -7.16 19.22 3.78
N PRO A 54 -7.84 18.22 3.21
CA PRO A 54 -8.99 18.43 2.35
C PRO A 54 -10.11 19.22 3.01
N GLU A 55 -10.86 20.04 2.23
CA GLU A 55 -12.04 20.75 2.73
C GLU A 55 -13.09 19.77 3.30
N ALA A 56 -13.29 18.62 2.65
CA ALA A 56 -14.19 17.56 3.13
C ALA A 56 -13.82 17.05 4.54
N SER A 57 -12.56 17.25 4.94
CA SER A 57 -12.03 16.93 6.27
C SER A 57 -11.94 18.16 7.19
N GLY A 58 -12.54 19.30 6.80
CA GLY A 58 -12.54 20.55 7.57
C GLY A 58 -11.26 21.39 7.39
N GLY A 59 -10.45 21.13 6.37
CA GLY A 59 -9.26 21.93 6.08
C GLY A 59 -9.62 23.36 5.65
N PRO A 60 -8.94 24.39 6.21
CA PRO A 60 -9.21 25.78 5.87
C PRO A 60 -8.71 26.13 4.46
N THR A 61 -9.36 27.09 3.82
CA THR A 61 -8.90 27.67 2.56
C THR A 61 -8.04 28.91 2.85
N ASP A 62 -6.84 28.66 3.33
CA ASP A 62 -5.82 29.67 3.61
C ASP A 62 -4.46 29.25 3.02
N GLU A 63 -3.54 30.20 2.92
CA GLU A 63 -2.21 29.99 2.33
C GLU A 63 -1.40 28.89 3.03
N GLN A 64 -1.60 28.69 4.33
CA GLN A 64 -0.88 27.68 5.10
C GLN A 64 -1.28 26.26 4.68
N ASN A 65 -2.58 26.07 4.41
CA ASN A 65 -3.14 24.79 3.97
C ASN A 65 -3.14 24.60 2.43
N LEU A 66 -2.77 25.62 1.66
CA LEU A 66 -2.72 25.54 0.20
C LEU A 66 -1.31 25.25 -0.30
N ASN A 67 -1.21 24.39 -1.34
CA ASN A 67 0.04 23.99 -1.96
C ASN A 67 -0.11 23.85 -3.48
N LEU A 68 1.01 23.98 -4.19
CA LEU A 68 1.05 23.71 -5.62
C LEU A 68 1.33 22.24 -5.88
N THR A 69 0.56 21.64 -6.77
CA THR A 69 0.63 20.24 -7.15
C THR A 69 0.50 20.05 -8.65
N HIS A 70 1.00 18.93 -9.19
CA HIS A 70 0.57 18.53 -10.52
C HIS A 70 -0.92 18.20 -10.51
N ARG A 71 -1.63 18.55 -11.58
CA ARG A 71 -3.05 18.20 -11.77
C ARG A 71 -3.30 16.70 -11.62
N ALA A 72 -2.43 15.85 -12.17
CA ALA A 72 -2.54 14.41 -12.05
C ALA A 72 -2.41 13.93 -10.58
N CYS A 73 -1.49 14.53 -9.82
CA CYS A 73 -1.30 14.22 -8.39
C CYS A 73 -2.51 14.64 -7.57
N ASN A 74 -3.04 15.86 -7.81
CA ASN A 74 -4.23 16.36 -7.14
C ASN A 74 -5.45 15.45 -7.41
N ARG A 75 -5.69 15.09 -8.67
CA ARG A 75 -6.76 14.15 -9.05
C ARG A 75 -6.58 12.75 -8.44
N SER A 76 -5.34 12.29 -8.26
CA SER A 76 -5.05 11.02 -7.59
C SER A 76 -5.30 11.11 -6.07
N LYS A 77 -5.05 12.26 -5.47
CA LYS A 77 -5.27 12.50 -4.03
C LYS A 77 -6.75 12.50 -3.68
N ARG A 78 -7.59 13.20 -4.44
CA ARG A 78 -9.02 13.39 -4.11
C ARG A 78 -9.20 13.92 -2.67
N ASP A 79 -10.04 13.25 -1.89
CA ASP A 79 -10.36 13.61 -0.50
C ASP A 79 -9.42 12.97 0.54
N LEU A 80 -8.35 12.29 0.09
CA LEU A 80 -7.35 11.74 1.00
C LEU A 80 -6.49 12.86 1.60
N GLN A 81 -6.07 12.68 2.84
CA GLN A 81 -5.07 13.55 3.44
C GLN A 81 -3.73 13.36 2.71
N THR A 82 -2.92 14.42 2.65
CA THR A 82 -1.63 14.38 1.96
C THR A 82 -0.72 13.26 2.44
N ASN A 83 -0.62 13.08 3.76
CA ASN A 83 0.21 12.01 4.34
C ASN A 83 -0.23 10.60 3.93
N GLN A 84 -1.50 10.40 3.60
CA GLN A 84 -2.05 9.13 3.15
C GLN A 84 -1.73 8.81 1.69
N ILE A 85 -1.46 9.77 0.83
CA ILE A 85 -1.25 9.53 -0.60
C ILE A 85 0.16 9.86 -1.09
N LYS A 86 0.84 10.76 -0.40
CA LYS A 86 2.18 11.23 -0.76
C LYS A 86 3.21 10.11 -0.92
N PRO A 87 3.29 9.09 -0.04
CA PRO A 87 4.22 7.97 -0.23
C PRO A 87 4.02 7.24 -1.57
N TYR A 88 2.76 6.97 -1.93
CA TYR A 88 2.43 6.33 -3.20
C TYR A 88 2.79 7.22 -4.41
N LEU A 89 2.48 8.51 -4.36
CA LEU A 89 2.77 9.43 -5.49
C LEU A 89 4.27 9.63 -5.70
N ARG A 90 5.06 9.59 -4.63
CA ARG A 90 6.53 9.60 -4.70
C ARG A 90 7.07 8.34 -5.39
N LEU A 91 6.55 7.17 -5.00
CA LEU A 91 6.90 5.92 -5.67
C LEU A 91 6.49 5.93 -7.14
N SER A 92 5.27 6.38 -7.46
CA SER A 92 4.80 6.51 -8.84
C SER A 92 5.75 7.37 -9.67
N ARG A 93 6.11 8.54 -9.14
CA ARG A 93 7.03 9.45 -9.79
C ARG A 93 8.43 8.86 -10.00
N PHE A 94 8.93 8.16 -8.98
CA PHE A 94 10.20 7.46 -9.08
C PHE A 94 10.18 6.40 -10.20
N MET A 95 9.13 5.58 -10.24
CA MET A 95 9.00 4.53 -11.25
C MET A 95 8.81 5.09 -12.67
N GLU A 96 8.09 6.20 -12.85
CA GLU A 96 7.92 6.90 -14.12
C GLU A 96 9.25 7.45 -14.68
N ALA A 97 10.20 7.78 -13.81
CA ALA A 97 11.51 8.28 -14.20
C ALA A 97 12.49 7.17 -14.64
N LEU A 98 12.18 5.91 -14.34
CA LEU A 98 13.01 4.77 -14.72
C LEU A 98 12.74 4.33 -16.17
N PRO A 99 13.76 3.87 -16.91
CA PRO A 99 13.57 3.37 -18.26
C PRO A 99 12.86 2.01 -18.25
N GLY A 100 11.62 1.97 -18.73
CA GLY A 100 10.86 0.73 -18.92
C GLY A 100 10.17 0.19 -17.66
N PRO A 101 9.66 -1.04 -17.76
CA PRO A 101 8.90 -1.65 -16.67
C PRO A 101 9.77 -1.94 -15.44
N VAL A 102 9.32 -1.53 -14.27
CA VAL A 102 10.07 -1.66 -13.02
C VAL A 102 9.76 -2.99 -12.35
N LYS A 103 10.80 -3.72 -11.98
CA LYS A 103 10.72 -4.92 -11.14
C LYS A 103 10.85 -4.57 -9.66
N TYR A 104 10.63 -5.57 -8.80
CA TYR A 104 10.72 -5.42 -7.35
C TYR A 104 12.05 -4.82 -6.89
N ASP A 105 13.17 -5.28 -7.46
CA ASP A 105 14.50 -4.79 -7.08
C ASP A 105 14.67 -3.29 -7.37
N GLY A 106 14.11 -2.79 -8.49
CA GLY A 106 14.09 -1.36 -8.78
C GLY A 106 13.28 -0.55 -7.75
N VAL A 107 12.25 -1.14 -7.15
CA VAL A 107 11.50 -0.48 -6.07
C VAL A 107 12.30 -0.41 -4.77
N LEU A 108 13.19 -1.39 -4.52
CA LEU A 108 14.08 -1.35 -3.34
C LEU A 108 14.97 -0.09 -3.34
N GLU A 109 15.38 0.38 -4.51
CA GLU A 109 16.15 1.62 -4.66
C GLU A 109 15.38 2.85 -4.13
N HIS A 110 14.08 2.93 -4.43
CA HIS A 110 13.21 4.00 -3.89
C HIS A 110 13.21 4.04 -2.37
N PHE A 111 13.25 2.88 -1.73
CA PHE A 111 13.30 2.76 -0.28
C PHE A 111 14.72 2.81 0.30
N SER A 112 15.75 2.97 -0.54
CA SER A 112 17.17 2.91 -0.15
C SER A 112 17.50 1.63 0.63
N VAL A 113 16.95 0.50 0.20
CA VAL A 113 17.12 -0.80 0.83
C VAL A 113 18.04 -1.68 -0.01
N THR A 114 19.09 -2.18 0.61
CA THR A 114 19.90 -3.28 0.08
C THR A 114 19.62 -4.52 0.93
N PRO A 115 18.95 -5.55 0.38
CA PRO A 115 18.68 -6.76 1.13
C PRO A 115 19.95 -7.46 1.60
N GLN A 116 19.91 -8.04 2.79
CA GLN A 116 21.02 -8.72 3.44
C GLN A 116 20.59 -10.11 3.90
N GLN A 117 21.56 -11.02 4.05
CA GLN A 117 21.31 -12.36 4.50
C GLN A 117 20.85 -12.40 5.97
N THR A 118 19.99 -13.34 6.26
CA THR A 118 19.51 -13.70 7.60
C THR A 118 20.22 -14.98 8.04
N LYS A 119 20.57 -15.10 9.31
CA LYS A 119 21.01 -16.38 9.87
C LYS A 119 19.79 -17.20 10.23
N CYS A 120 19.80 -18.46 9.84
CA CYS A 120 18.73 -19.40 10.13
C CYS A 120 19.29 -20.70 10.69
N THR A 121 18.66 -21.20 11.76
CA THR A 121 18.89 -22.54 12.27
C THR A 121 17.54 -23.26 12.35
N LEU A 122 17.41 -24.37 11.62
CA LEU A 122 16.21 -25.19 11.62
C LEU A 122 16.35 -26.30 12.67
N LYS A 123 15.46 -26.35 13.65
CA LYS A 123 15.33 -27.40 14.65
C LYS A 123 14.07 -28.23 14.36
N ASP A 124 13.85 -29.30 15.10
CA ASP A 124 12.71 -30.19 14.82
C ASP A 124 11.36 -29.49 14.93
N GLU A 125 11.17 -28.65 15.94
CA GLU A 125 9.88 -27.99 16.23
C GLU A 125 9.93 -26.48 16.03
N THR A 126 11.12 -25.87 15.88
CA THR A 126 11.30 -24.43 15.81
C THR A 126 12.35 -24.03 14.77
N ALA A 127 12.21 -22.82 14.23
CA ALA A 127 13.26 -22.15 13.49
C ALA A 127 13.77 -20.94 14.29
N SER A 128 15.08 -20.78 14.36
CA SER A 128 15.72 -19.61 14.96
C SER A 128 16.22 -18.70 13.83
N LEU A 129 15.78 -17.44 13.83
CA LEU A 129 16.18 -16.42 12.85
C LEU A 129 16.93 -15.28 13.54
N VAL A 130 18.02 -14.82 12.93
CA VAL A 130 18.69 -13.57 13.30
C VAL A 130 18.69 -12.67 12.07
N PHE A 131 17.91 -11.60 12.12
CA PHE A 131 17.76 -10.68 10.99
C PHE A 131 18.98 -9.74 10.86
N PRO A 132 19.17 -9.11 9.70
CA PRO A 132 20.22 -8.12 9.50
C PRO A 132 20.16 -6.99 10.54
N ASN A 133 21.33 -6.51 10.95
CA ASN A 133 21.49 -5.38 11.87
C ASN A 133 20.94 -5.61 13.30
N THR A 134 20.70 -6.85 13.68
CA THR A 134 20.33 -7.24 15.06
C THR A 134 21.10 -8.47 15.49
N THR A 135 21.22 -8.66 16.79
CA THR A 135 21.73 -9.89 17.44
C THR A 135 20.60 -10.69 18.07
N ASP A 136 19.38 -10.19 18.00
CA ASP A 136 18.23 -10.82 18.64
C ASP A 136 17.84 -12.09 17.88
N VAL A 137 17.72 -13.18 18.61
CA VAL A 137 17.26 -14.47 18.08
C VAL A 137 15.75 -14.52 18.18
N VAL A 138 15.09 -14.69 17.05
CA VAL A 138 13.63 -14.88 16.98
C VAL A 138 13.38 -16.38 16.83
N GLU A 139 12.86 -17.04 17.86
CA GLU A 139 12.44 -18.45 17.81
C GLU A 139 10.96 -18.55 17.41
N ILE A 140 10.67 -19.39 16.41
CA ILE A 140 9.35 -19.47 15.78
C ILE A 140 8.97 -20.94 15.64
N PRO A 141 7.74 -21.35 16.04
CA PRO A 141 7.26 -22.71 15.85
C PRO A 141 7.09 -23.05 14.36
N ILE A 142 7.43 -24.29 13.99
CA ILE A 142 7.27 -24.81 12.63
C ILE A 142 5.96 -25.58 12.56
N PHE A 143 5.18 -25.27 11.53
CA PHE A 143 4.00 -26.01 11.14
C PHE A 143 4.36 -27.00 10.02
N ARG A 144 3.70 -28.17 10.02
CA ARG A 144 3.91 -29.20 9.01
C ARG A 144 2.57 -29.65 8.45
N ASP A 145 2.42 -29.52 7.15
CA ASP A 145 1.26 -29.99 6.40
C ASP A 145 1.70 -30.99 5.33
N ILE A 146 0.90 -32.02 5.10
CA ILE A 146 1.16 -33.03 4.06
C ILE A 146 0.07 -32.93 3.00
N HIS A 147 0.46 -32.59 1.78
CA HIS A 147 -0.42 -32.50 0.63
C HIS A 147 0.15 -33.28 -0.55
N GLY A 148 -0.61 -34.23 -1.09
CA GLY A 148 -0.17 -35.06 -2.24
C GLY A 148 1.13 -35.83 -1.95
N GLY A 149 1.35 -36.29 -0.72
CA GLY A 149 2.57 -37.00 -0.31
C GLY A 149 3.82 -36.10 -0.13
N VAL A 150 3.66 -34.79 -0.20
CA VAL A 150 4.73 -33.81 0.02
C VAL A 150 4.51 -33.11 1.37
N THR A 151 5.55 -33.11 2.21
CA THR A 151 5.55 -32.36 3.46
C THR A 151 5.97 -30.91 3.18
N TYR A 152 5.18 -29.97 3.67
CA TYR A 152 5.48 -28.55 3.67
C TYR A 152 5.78 -28.11 5.10
N GLU A 153 6.99 -27.64 5.34
CA GLU A 153 7.39 -27.04 6.60
C GLU A 153 7.34 -25.52 6.45
N TYR A 154 6.64 -24.85 7.36
CA TYR A 154 6.49 -23.39 7.30
C TYR A 154 6.29 -22.78 8.67
N CYS A 155 6.53 -21.48 8.76
CA CYS A 155 6.21 -20.65 9.92
C CYS A 155 5.70 -19.28 9.50
N PHE A 156 5.29 -18.47 10.47
CA PHE A 156 4.94 -17.07 10.27
C PHE A 156 5.87 -16.19 11.10
N ALA A 157 6.49 -15.22 10.45
CA ALA A 157 7.35 -14.25 11.10
C ALA A 157 7.20 -12.86 10.54
N ARG A 158 7.47 -11.87 11.37
CA ARG A 158 7.59 -10.48 10.95
C ARG A 158 9.01 -10.25 10.46
N ILE A 159 9.16 -10.04 9.14
CA ILE A 159 10.45 -9.94 8.46
C ILE A 159 10.74 -8.47 8.15
N PRO A 160 11.91 -7.92 8.53
CA PRO A 160 12.31 -6.58 8.15
C PRO A 160 12.55 -6.49 6.64
N ARG A 161 12.24 -5.34 6.05
CA ARG A 161 12.42 -5.12 4.61
C ARG A 161 13.85 -5.35 4.13
N SER A 162 14.84 -5.10 4.99
CA SER A 162 16.26 -5.35 4.70
C SER A 162 16.64 -6.82 4.57
N ALA A 163 15.76 -7.75 4.92
CA ALA A 163 16.01 -9.20 4.80
C ALA A 163 15.28 -9.84 3.61
N ILE A 164 14.40 -9.13 2.91
CA ILE A 164 13.54 -9.69 1.86
C ILE A 164 14.19 -9.48 0.49
N TYR A 165 14.46 -10.59 -0.19
CA TYR A 165 14.93 -10.65 -1.57
C TYR A 165 13.77 -10.97 -2.52
N ASN A 166 13.89 -10.55 -3.77
CA ASN A 166 13.02 -11.03 -4.82
C ASN A 166 13.48 -12.41 -5.32
N ASP A 167 12.56 -13.37 -5.39
CA ASP A 167 12.83 -14.63 -6.06
C ASP A 167 12.57 -14.46 -7.58
N ALA A 168 13.55 -13.93 -8.30
CA ALA A 168 13.42 -13.58 -9.70
C ALA A 168 13.14 -14.80 -10.61
N ASP A 169 13.50 -16.00 -10.18
CA ASP A 169 13.23 -17.24 -10.93
C ASP A 169 11.76 -17.64 -10.87
N ILE A 170 11.07 -17.25 -9.80
CA ILE A 170 9.64 -17.54 -9.59
C ILE A 170 8.77 -16.32 -9.88
N GLN A 171 9.25 -15.12 -9.53
CA GLN A 171 8.52 -13.85 -9.69
C GLN A 171 9.22 -12.88 -10.65
N PRO A 172 9.20 -13.13 -11.96
CA PRO A 172 9.80 -12.24 -12.95
C PRO A 172 8.95 -11.01 -13.26
N ARG A 173 7.80 -10.82 -12.61
CA ARG A 173 6.79 -9.80 -12.95
C ARG A 173 7.27 -8.39 -12.68
N ASN A 174 6.73 -7.48 -13.49
CA ASN A 174 6.81 -6.06 -13.25
C ASN A 174 5.84 -5.63 -12.15
N ILE A 175 6.16 -4.55 -11.47
CA ILE A 175 5.29 -3.97 -10.46
C ILE A 175 4.16 -3.18 -11.15
N ASP A 176 2.93 -3.54 -10.82
CA ASP A 176 1.72 -2.81 -11.21
C ASP A 176 1.37 -1.79 -10.12
N LEU A 177 1.60 -0.51 -10.43
CA LEU A 177 1.31 0.60 -9.52
C LEU A 177 -0.17 0.69 -9.14
N ASN A 178 -1.10 0.35 -10.04
CA ASN A 178 -2.52 0.40 -9.73
C ASN A 178 -2.88 -0.66 -8.70
N HIS A 179 -2.27 -1.85 -8.82
CA HIS A 179 -2.46 -2.92 -7.86
C HIS A 179 -1.80 -2.57 -6.50
N VAL A 180 -0.58 -1.99 -6.49
CA VAL A 180 0.05 -1.46 -5.27
C VAL A 180 -0.87 -0.43 -4.62
N ARG A 181 -1.42 0.52 -5.40
CA ARG A 181 -2.33 1.55 -4.88
C ARG A 181 -3.57 0.97 -4.23
N SER A 182 -4.19 -0.02 -4.88
CA SER A 182 -5.38 -0.68 -4.35
C SER A 182 -5.12 -1.31 -2.99
N ILE A 183 -4.02 -2.07 -2.85
CA ILE A 183 -3.63 -2.69 -1.57
C ILE A 183 -3.25 -1.60 -0.56
N TYR A 184 -2.48 -0.60 -0.98
CA TYR A 184 -2.03 0.48 -0.10
C TYR A 184 -3.20 1.25 0.52
N LEU A 185 -4.21 1.61 -0.28
CA LEU A 185 -5.39 2.31 0.23
C LEU A 185 -6.25 1.43 1.15
N ASP A 186 -6.30 0.13 0.88
CA ASP A 186 -6.99 -0.81 1.75
C ASP A 186 -6.31 -0.92 3.12
N ILE A 187 -4.98 -1.08 3.16
CA ILE A 187 -4.24 -1.24 4.41
C ILE A 187 -4.10 0.05 5.24
N LEU A 188 -4.53 1.20 4.73
CA LEU A 188 -4.68 2.40 5.57
C LEU A 188 -5.74 2.21 6.67
N ASN A 189 -6.73 1.36 6.41
CA ASN A 189 -7.87 1.16 7.31
C ASN A 189 -8.04 -0.31 7.75
N ASN A 190 -7.43 -1.26 7.04
CA ASN A 190 -7.58 -2.70 7.27
C ASN A 190 -6.22 -3.36 7.50
N PRO A 191 -6.14 -4.47 8.25
CA PRO A 191 -4.92 -5.27 8.27
C PRO A 191 -4.68 -5.92 6.91
N LEU A 192 -3.43 -6.25 6.61
CA LEU A 192 -3.11 -7.03 5.41
C LEU A 192 -3.83 -8.39 5.46
N HIS A 193 -4.69 -8.67 4.48
CA HIS A 193 -5.58 -9.85 4.50
C HIS A 193 -4.84 -11.17 4.42
N GLU A 194 -3.76 -11.23 3.62
CA GLU A 194 -2.96 -12.43 3.41
C GLU A 194 -1.48 -12.10 3.47
N PRO A 195 -0.67 -12.86 4.22
CA PRO A 195 0.76 -12.63 4.29
C PRO A 195 1.43 -12.94 2.94
N PRO A 196 2.49 -12.20 2.56
CA PRO A 196 3.39 -12.59 1.49
C PRO A 196 4.01 -13.96 1.75
N ASN A 197 4.32 -14.70 0.68
CA ASN A 197 4.97 -16.00 0.77
C ASN A 197 6.45 -15.87 0.41
N VAL A 198 7.29 -16.37 1.31
CA VAL A 198 8.75 -16.38 1.14
C VAL A 198 9.28 -17.80 1.36
N ARG A 199 10.47 -18.08 0.86
CA ARG A 199 11.18 -19.34 1.11
C ARG A 199 12.58 -19.09 1.63
N ILE A 200 13.05 -20.03 2.44
CA ILE A 200 14.41 -20.09 3.00
C ILE A 200 14.97 -21.48 2.75
N GLU A 201 16.24 -21.56 2.37
CA GLU A 201 17.01 -22.79 2.36
C GLU A 201 17.82 -22.87 3.66
N ALA A 202 17.56 -23.89 4.46
CA ALA A 202 18.16 -24.10 5.78
C ALA A 202 18.54 -25.57 5.97
N GLN A 203 19.52 -25.80 6.85
CA GLN A 203 19.96 -27.15 7.20
C GLN A 203 19.51 -27.48 8.62
N PRO A 204 19.12 -28.75 8.90
CA PRO A 204 18.76 -29.16 10.24
C PRO A 204 19.93 -29.00 11.21
N ASN A 205 19.68 -28.33 12.34
CA ASN A 205 20.63 -28.12 13.43
C ASN A 205 21.97 -27.44 13.06
N VAL A 206 22.01 -26.73 11.93
CA VAL A 206 23.17 -25.94 11.48
C VAL A 206 22.76 -24.51 11.25
N GLU A 207 23.50 -23.56 11.82
CA GLU A 207 23.31 -22.13 11.49
C GLU A 207 23.85 -21.86 10.10
N VAL A 208 22.99 -21.34 9.22
CA VAL A 208 23.36 -20.95 7.86
C VAL A 208 22.99 -19.49 7.60
N ASN A 209 23.80 -18.81 6.79
CA ASN A 209 23.40 -17.52 6.22
C ASN A 209 22.54 -17.80 4.96
N CYS A 210 21.35 -17.29 4.94
CA CYS A 210 20.38 -17.57 3.88
C CYS A 210 19.68 -16.29 3.40
N PHE A 211 19.15 -16.36 2.20
CA PHE A 211 18.27 -15.36 1.66
C PHE A 211 16.82 -15.70 1.99
N ILE A 212 16.05 -14.69 2.38
CA ILE A 212 14.60 -14.82 2.48
C ILE A 212 14.02 -14.39 1.14
N SER A 213 13.69 -15.35 0.30
CA SER A 213 13.31 -15.15 -1.10
C SER A 213 11.80 -15.02 -1.24
N LEU A 214 11.34 -13.84 -1.63
CA LEU A 214 9.92 -13.52 -1.84
C LEU A 214 9.46 -14.07 -3.18
N PHE A 215 8.59 -15.07 -3.17
CA PHE A 215 8.06 -15.69 -4.38
C PHE A 215 6.58 -15.37 -4.65
N ASP A 216 5.86 -14.77 -3.67
CA ASP A 216 4.53 -14.21 -3.87
C ASP A 216 4.27 -13.04 -2.92
N GLY A 217 3.51 -12.02 -3.39
CA GLY A 217 3.11 -10.87 -2.59
C GLY A 217 4.00 -9.64 -2.71
N GLN A 218 4.74 -9.44 -3.81
CA GLN A 218 5.56 -8.25 -4.07
C GLN A 218 4.77 -6.94 -3.86
N HIS A 219 3.57 -6.84 -4.43
CA HIS A 219 2.71 -5.65 -4.28
C HIS A 219 2.25 -5.43 -2.83
N LYS A 220 2.04 -6.51 -2.08
CA LYS A 220 1.67 -6.47 -0.66
C LYS A 220 2.82 -5.92 0.20
N THR A 221 4.05 -6.37 -0.04
CA THR A 221 5.24 -5.87 0.68
C THR A 221 5.48 -4.40 0.39
N ILE A 222 5.41 -3.98 -0.89
CA ILE A 222 5.58 -2.58 -1.29
C ILE A 222 4.51 -1.70 -0.64
N ALA A 223 3.23 -2.11 -0.68
CA ALA A 223 2.14 -1.37 -0.05
C ALA A 223 2.35 -1.21 1.47
N THR A 224 2.81 -2.26 2.14
CA THR A 224 3.14 -2.24 3.57
C THR A 224 4.26 -1.24 3.89
N TRP A 225 5.29 -1.17 3.04
CA TRP A 225 6.38 -0.22 3.20
C TRP A 225 5.96 1.23 2.93
N LEU A 226 5.08 1.45 1.95
CA LEU A 226 4.47 2.78 1.72
C LEU A 226 3.67 3.27 2.93
N ASN A 227 3.07 2.34 3.68
CA ASN A 227 2.37 2.63 4.94
C ASN A 227 3.33 2.85 6.13
N GLY A 228 4.63 3.05 5.87
CA GLY A 228 5.63 3.37 6.88
C GLY A 228 6.07 2.18 7.74
N GLN A 229 5.70 0.97 7.41
CA GLN A 229 6.13 -0.21 8.14
C GLN A 229 7.47 -0.73 7.61
N ASP A 230 8.44 -0.90 8.50
CA ASP A 230 9.77 -1.43 8.15
C ASP A 230 9.85 -2.96 8.09
N SER A 231 8.74 -3.63 8.40
CA SER A 231 8.65 -5.09 8.40
C SER A 231 7.25 -5.54 8.01
N VAL A 232 7.16 -6.75 7.46
CA VAL A 232 5.90 -7.37 7.06
C VAL A 232 5.83 -8.80 7.59
N THR A 233 4.65 -9.23 8.04
CA THR A 233 4.43 -10.64 8.42
C THR A 233 4.36 -11.48 7.16
N CYS A 234 5.25 -12.47 7.04
CA CYS A 234 5.32 -13.40 5.91
C CYS A 234 5.05 -14.84 6.36
N LYS A 235 4.53 -15.65 5.44
CA LYS A 235 4.57 -17.10 5.55
C LYS A 235 5.89 -17.59 4.96
N ILE A 236 6.74 -18.21 5.80
CA ILE A 236 8.07 -18.67 5.42
C ILE A 236 8.01 -20.17 5.19
N TYR A 237 8.36 -20.62 4.01
CA TYR A 237 8.51 -22.03 3.69
C TYR A 237 9.99 -22.44 3.78
N PHE A 238 10.26 -23.54 4.45
CA PHE A 238 11.62 -24.10 4.57
C PHE A 238 11.86 -25.12 3.47
N ASN A 239 13.02 -25.02 2.82
CA ASN A 239 13.52 -25.99 1.84
C ASN A 239 12.51 -26.31 0.71
N MET A 240 11.65 -25.35 0.35
CA MET A 240 10.68 -25.53 -0.73
C MET A 240 11.39 -25.49 -2.10
N PRO A 241 11.35 -26.58 -2.89
CA PRO A 241 11.95 -26.57 -4.23
C PRO A 241 11.26 -25.53 -5.15
N ILE A 242 12.03 -24.91 -6.05
CA ILE A 242 11.55 -23.90 -7.02
C ILE A 242 10.33 -24.41 -7.81
N GLY A 243 10.35 -25.66 -8.28
CA GLY A 243 9.20 -26.23 -8.99
C GLY A 243 7.91 -26.28 -8.17
N ARG A 244 8.01 -26.51 -6.86
CA ARG A 244 6.84 -26.48 -5.95
C ARG A 244 6.37 -25.06 -5.67
N ALA A 245 7.28 -24.14 -5.47
CA ALA A 245 6.94 -22.73 -5.29
C ALA A 245 6.22 -22.18 -6.55
N ASN A 246 6.68 -22.52 -7.75
CA ASN A 246 6.01 -22.16 -9.01
C ASN A 246 4.59 -22.71 -9.10
N ILE A 247 4.37 -23.98 -8.72
CA ILE A 247 3.04 -24.60 -8.69
C ILE A 247 2.14 -23.84 -7.70
N LEU A 248 2.66 -23.53 -6.52
CA LEU A 248 1.91 -22.81 -5.48
C LEU A 248 1.51 -21.41 -5.96
N VAL A 249 2.44 -20.65 -6.54
CA VAL A 249 2.15 -19.31 -7.11
C VAL A 249 1.06 -19.40 -8.20
N ASN A 250 1.18 -20.34 -9.12
CA ASN A 250 0.20 -20.51 -10.19
C ASN A 250 -1.19 -20.89 -9.63
N SER A 251 -1.23 -21.74 -8.61
CA SER A 251 -2.47 -22.11 -7.92
C SER A 251 -3.10 -20.92 -7.19
N ILE A 252 -2.30 -20.15 -6.44
CA ILE A 252 -2.77 -18.94 -5.77
C ILE A 252 -3.39 -17.97 -6.79
N GLN A 253 -2.73 -17.77 -7.92
CA GLN A 253 -3.19 -16.82 -8.93
C GLN A 253 -4.41 -17.30 -9.74
N SER A 254 -4.56 -18.61 -9.94
CA SER A 254 -5.66 -19.19 -10.73
C SER A 254 -6.90 -19.51 -9.88
N LEU A 255 -6.70 -19.96 -8.64
CA LEU A 255 -7.78 -20.44 -7.76
C LEU A 255 -8.31 -19.38 -6.80
N ILE A 256 -7.46 -18.41 -6.40
CA ILE A 256 -7.89 -17.27 -5.56
C ILE A 256 -8.46 -16.11 -6.42
N LYS A 257 -8.99 -16.36 -7.59
CA LYS A 257 -10.04 -15.48 -8.10
C LYS A 257 -11.19 -15.60 -7.12
N LYS A 258 -11.35 -14.58 -6.26
CA LYS A 258 -12.57 -14.44 -5.44
C LYS A 258 -13.73 -14.71 -6.38
N LEU A 259 -14.48 -15.78 -6.13
CA LEU A 259 -15.75 -15.96 -6.80
C LEU A 259 -16.51 -14.67 -6.54
N PRO A 260 -16.83 -13.87 -7.57
CA PRO A 260 -17.62 -12.68 -7.35
C PRO A 260 -18.90 -13.14 -6.68
N LEU A 261 -19.30 -12.48 -5.59
CA LEU A 261 -20.61 -12.72 -5.02
C LEU A 261 -21.62 -12.67 -6.16
N SER A 262 -22.51 -13.65 -6.24
CA SER A 262 -23.63 -13.59 -7.17
C SER A 262 -24.40 -12.30 -6.92
N SER A 263 -25.10 -11.80 -7.93
CA SER A 263 -25.90 -10.57 -7.77
C SER A 263 -26.88 -10.67 -6.60
N LEU A 264 -27.37 -11.89 -6.30
CA LEU A 264 -28.27 -12.15 -5.18
C LEU A 264 -27.55 -12.06 -3.82
N GLU A 265 -26.34 -12.66 -3.71
CA GLU A 265 -25.53 -12.60 -2.48
C GLU A 265 -25.03 -11.19 -2.21
N LEU A 266 -24.64 -10.45 -3.26
CA LEU A 266 -24.25 -9.06 -3.16
C LEU A 266 -25.43 -8.18 -2.67
N SER A 267 -26.61 -8.40 -3.26
CA SER A 267 -27.84 -7.70 -2.87
C SER A 267 -28.23 -8.01 -1.43
N ALA A 268 -28.14 -9.26 -1.00
CA ALA A 268 -28.42 -9.65 0.39
C ALA A 268 -27.45 -9.00 1.35
N LYS A 269 -26.14 -9.03 1.05
CA LYS A 269 -25.12 -8.39 1.89
C LYS A 269 -25.29 -6.86 1.96
N MET A 270 -25.59 -6.20 0.86
CA MET A 270 -25.89 -4.78 0.84
C MET A 270 -27.14 -4.45 1.65
N SER A 271 -28.20 -5.27 1.54
CA SER A 271 -29.42 -5.11 2.31
C SER A 271 -29.19 -5.22 3.83
N GLU A 272 -28.36 -6.18 4.28
CA GLU A 272 -27.98 -6.31 5.69
C GLU A 272 -27.17 -5.09 6.17
N GLU A 273 -26.23 -4.60 5.38
CA GLU A 273 -25.40 -3.44 5.70
C GLU A 273 -26.24 -2.15 5.76
N TYR A 274 -27.12 -1.94 4.80
CA TYR A 274 -28.06 -0.81 4.81
C TYR A 274 -29.06 -0.89 5.99
N ASN A 275 -29.55 -2.07 6.33
CA ASN A 275 -30.42 -2.25 7.49
C ASN A 275 -29.68 -1.93 8.80
N ALA A 276 -28.44 -2.33 8.96
CA ALA A 276 -27.61 -2.01 10.13
C ALA A 276 -27.40 -0.50 10.26
N GLN A 277 -27.03 0.19 9.18
CA GLN A 277 -26.86 1.64 9.14
C GLN A 277 -28.19 2.38 9.40
N PHE A 278 -29.29 1.88 8.85
CA PHE A 278 -30.63 2.43 9.09
C PHE A 278 -31.04 2.30 10.54
N GLN A 279 -30.83 1.16 11.16
CA GLN A 279 -31.15 0.94 12.59
C GLN A 279 -30.29 1.83 13.50
N ASP A 280 -29.02 2.01 13.17
CA ASP A 280 -28.13 2.92 13.88
C ASP A 280 -28.60 4.38 13.76
N TYR A 281 -28.96 4.81 12.56
CA TYR A 281 -29.53 6.13 12.31
C TYR A 281 -30.81 6.37 13.11
N VAL A 282 -31.76 5.42 13.07
CA VAL A 282 -33.02 5.50 13.80
C VAL A 282 -32.81 5.57 15.33
N ALA A 283 -31.81 4.81 15.84
CA ALA A 283 -31.49 4.81 17.27
C ALA A 283 -30.92 6.15 17.78
N HIS A 284 -30.34 6.94 16.89
CA HIS A 284 -29.74 8.24 17.20
C HIS A 284 -30.64 9.44 16.84
N LEU A 285 -31.84 9.21 16.31
CA LEU A 285 -32.79 10.29 16.04
C LEU A 285 -33.25 10.95 17.34
N PRO A 286 -33.28 12.28 17.45
CA PRO A 286 -33.86 12.99 18.56
C PRO A 286 -35.34 12.64 18.72
N ALA A 287 -35.81 12.43 19.97
CA ALA A 287 -37.18 12.09 20.26
C ALA A 287 -38.12 13.20 19.75
N GLY A 288 -38.93 12.91 18.73
CA GLY A 288 -39.96 13.82 18.19
C GLY A 288 -39.65 14.38 16.79
N GLU A 289 -38.51 14.06 16.16
CA GLU A 289 -38.30 14.41 14.78
C GLU A 289 -38.95 13.38 13.82
N PRO A 290 -39.68 13.86 12.78
CA PRO A 290 -40.22 12.94 11.77
C PRO A 290 -39.07 12.30 10.96
N MET A 291 -39.20 11.03 10.62
CA MET A 291 -38.28 10.30 9.70
C MET A 291 -38.36 10.90 8.31
N GLY A 292 -37.66 12.05 8.11
CA GLY A 292 -37.87 12.91 6.93
C GLY A 292 -37.29 12.39 5.62
N ILE A 293 -36.39 11.41 5.61
CA ILE A 293 -35.73 10.96 4.36
C ILE A 293 -35.85 9.43 4.17
N ALA A 294 -36.08 8.65 5.20
CA ALA A 294 -36.15 7.20 5.11
C ALA A 294 -37.44 6.67 4.44
N ALA A 295 -38.50 7.47 4.35
CA ALA A 295 -39.74 7.10 3.69
C ALA A 295 -39.70 7.22 2.16
N GLU A 296 -38.74 7.94 1.61
CA GLU A 296 -38.56 8.09 0.16
C GLU A 296 -37.57 7.06 -0.43
N MET A 297 -36.91 6.26 0.41
CA MET A 297 -35.95 5.23 -0.02
C MET A 297 -36.50 3.80 0.07
N LEU A 298 -37.75 3.60 0.46
CA LEU A 298 -38.49 2.34 0.42
C LEU A 298 -39.53 2.38 -0.70
#